data_3cf8d245c9968307bdf936cd70c226f8
#
_entry.id   3cf8d245c9968307bdf936cd70c226f8
#
_cell.length_a   1.000
_cell.length_b   1.000
_cell.length_c   1.000
_cell.angle_alpha   90.00
_cell.angle_beta   90.00
_cell.angle_gamma   90.00
#
_symmetry.space_group_name_H-M   'P 1'
#
loop_
_entity.id
_entity.type
_entity.pdbx_description
1 polymer ?
#
loop_
_entity_poly.entity_id
_entity_poly.type
_entity_poly.pdbx_seq_one_letter_code
_entity_poly.pdbx_strand_id
1 'polypeptide(L)'
;MKKVILAAAALAVLSTAANAQETLRIGTEGAYAPWNFVNDAGELAGFEIDLGNAICEHTGMTCEFVQSEWDPIIPNLVAGNYDVIMAGMSITDERLETINFTQDYFPPDPSNYIAATGAGIDIENPSGLRIGVQGNTIQAAYAEENFAADNTIVSFATFDQSIADLAAGNVDVVLADGSSLDPVVENSGGALEMFGPDVMVGGGVGGGVRKEDTELLATLDEALTALKADGTVDALIAEWFDGAGPFYTE
;
A
#
# COMPACT_ATOMS: atom_id res chain seq x y z
N MET A 1 49.69 -16.12 66.56
CA MET A 1 48.66 -15.16 66.13
C MET A 1 48.73 -15.07 64.59
N LYS A 2 47.93 -15.82 63.87
CA LYS A 2 47.92 -15.87 62.39
C LYS A 2 46.77 -14.95 61.89
N LYS A 3 47.13 -13.89 61.17
CA LYS A 3 46.18 -12.98 60.53
C LYS A 3 45.74 -13.60 59.21
N VAL A 4 44.44 -13.94 59.09
CA VAL A 4 43.83 -14.34 57.82
C VAL A 4 43.31 -13.09 57.14
N ILE A 5 43.80 -12.80 55.96
CA ILE A 5 43.33 -11.71 55.10
C ILE A 5 42.29 -12.34 54.14
N LEU A 6 41.03 -11.99 54.32
CA LEU A 6 39.95 -12.29 53.34
C LEU A 6 40.05 -11.27 52.19
N ALA A 7 40.40 -11.73 51.00
CA ALA A 7 40.26 -10.95 49.77
C ALA A 7 38.85 -11.17 49.20
N ALA A 8 37.98 -10.15 49.26
CA ALA A 8 36.70 -10.14 48.61
C ALA A 8 36.87 -9.82 47.13
N ALA A 9 36.72 -10.81 46.26
CA ALA A 9 36.65 -10.59 44.82
C ALA A 9 35.24 -10.09 44.44
N ALA A 10 35.12 -8.81 44.09
CA ALA A 10 33.91 -8.25 43.51
C ALA A 10 33.81 -8.68 42.02
N LEU A 11 32.91 -9.64 41.74
CA LEU A 11 32.51 -9.93 40.35
C LEU A 11 31.61 -8.76 39.85
N ALA A 12 32.13 -7.92 38.96
CA ALA A 12 31.33 -6.99 38.20
C ALA A 12 30.60 -7.80 37.12
N VAL A 13 29.29 -8.04 37.33
CA VAL A 13 28.42 -8.57 36.30
C VAL A 13 28.15 -7.44 35.31
N LEU A 14 28.84 -7.44 34.18
CA LEU A 14 28.49 -6.63 33.03
C LEU A 14 27.18 -7.19 32.48
N SER A 15 26.05 -6.58 32.84
CA SER A 15 24.78 -6.77 32.16
C SER A 15 24.93 -6.20 30.76
N THR A 16 25.20 -7.03 29.77
CA THR A 16 24.90 -6.69 28.37
C THR A 16 23.40 -6.59 28.26
N ALA A 17 22.87 -5.36 28.29
CA ALA A 17 21.51 -5.12 27.82
C ALA A 17 21.50 -5.58 26.35
N ALA A 18 20.95 -6.76 26.09
CA ALA A 18 20.54 -7.11 24.74
C ALA A 18 19.49 -6.06 24.37
N ASN A 19 19.82 -5.11 23.50
CA ASN A 19 18.82 -4.31 22.84
C ASN A 19 17.97 -5.31 22.07
N ALA A 20 16.79 -5.63 22.56
CA ALA A 20 15.79 -6.31 21.77
C ALA A 20 15.51 -5.37 20.58
N GLN A 21 15.79 -5.84 19.40
CA GLN A 21 15.49 -5.11 18.16
C GLN A 21 13.97 -4.85 18.15
N GLU A 22 13.57 -3.60 18.00
CA GLU A 22 12.17 -3.24 17.95
C GLU A 22 11.51 -3.86 16.71
N THR A 23 10.31 -4.39 16.85
CA THR A 23 9.57 -4.99 15.73
C THR A 23 8.58 -3.97 15.20
N LEU A 24 8.65 -3.68 13.91
CA LEU A 24 7.68 -2.91 13.17
C LEU A 24 6.68 -3.87 12.52
N ARG A 25 5.43 -3.86 13.00
CA ARG A 25 4.34 -4.64 12.40
C ARG A 25 3.70 -3.81 11.28
N ILE A 26 3.76 -4.32 10.06
CA ILE A 26 3.27 -3.66 8.85
C ILE A 26 2.00 -4.37 8.39
N GLY A 27 0.85 -3.69 8.46
CA GLY A 27 -0.42 -4.16 7.92
C GLY A 27 -0.45 -3.97 6.41
N THR A 28 -0.75 -5.03 5.66
CA THR A 28 -0.83 -5.02 4.20
C THR A 28 -1.98 -5.90 3.73
N GLU A 29 -2.53 -5.64 2.53
CA GLU A 29 -3.65 -6.44 2.02
C GLU A 29 -3.17 -7.78 1.44
N GLY A 30 -2.12 -7.76 0.63
CA GLY A 30 -1.61 -8.93 -0.06
C GLY A 30 -2.47 -9.37 -1.25
N ALA A 31 -3.28 -8.47 -1.81
CA ALA A 31 -4.19 -8.72 -2.94
C ALA A 31 -4.25 -7.55 -3.94
N TYR A 32 -3.18 -6.74 -4.00
CA TYR A 32 -3.12 -5.54 -4.84
C TYR A 32 -1.76 -5.43 -5.55
N ALA A 33 -1.55 -6.23 -6.59
CA ALA A 33 -0.32 -6.18 -7.40
C ALA A 33 -0.27 -4.87 -8.24
N PRO A 34 0.92 -4.28 -8.46
CA PRO A 34 2.26 -4.72 -8.01
C PRO A 34 2.66 -4.18 -6.62
N TRP A 35 1.76 -3.49 -5.92
CA TRP A 35 2.01 -2.88 -4.61
C TRP A 35 2.32 -3.90 -3.52
N ASN A 36 1.39 -4.81 -3.30
CA ASN A 36 1.48 -5.88 -2.30
C ASN A 36 0.57 -7.05 -2.71
N PHE A 37 1.10 -8.23 -2.81
CA PHE A 37 0.36 -9.42 -3.25
C PHE A 37 0.98 -10.70 -2.69
N VAL A 38 0.26 -11.82 -2.79
CA VAL A 38 0.79 -13.14 -2.49
C VAL A 38 1.27 -13.77 -3.78
N ASN A 39 2.57 -14.11 -3.85
CA ASN A 39 3.19 -14.74 -5.02
C ASN A 39 2.83 -16.22 -5.14
N ASP A 40 3.29 -16.88 -6.22
CA ASP A 40 3.04 -18.31 -6.48
C ASP A 40 3.62 -19.25 -5.40
N ALA A 41 4.58 -18.78 -4.60
CA ALA A 41 5.13 -19.52 -3.47
C ALA A 41 4.29 -19.38 -2.19
N GLY A 42 3.26 -18.54 -2.21
CA GLY A 42 2.42 -18.23 -1.06
C GLY A 42 3.05 -17.19 -0.10
N GLU A 43 4.01 -16.40 -0.57
CA GLU A 43 4.72 -15.39 0.20
C GLU A 43 4.25 -13.99 -0.22
N LEU A 44 4.24 -13.05 0.74
CA LEU A 44 4.00 -11.64 0.44
C LEU A 44 5.16 -11.08 -0.40
N ALA A 45 4.81 -10.34 -1.45
CA ALA A 45 5.73 -9.70 -2.38
C ALA A 45 5.13 -8.39 -2.88
N GLY A 46 5.94 -7.56 -3.56
CA GLY A 46 5.53 -6.31 -4.15
C GLY A 46 6.32 -5.12 -3.64
N PHE A 47 6.09 -3.98 -4.26
CA PHE A 47 6.79 -2.73 -3.97
C PHE A 47 6.81 -2.39 -2.47
N GLU A 48 5.68 -2.49 -1.79
CA GLU A 48 5.56 -2.11 -0.38
C GLU A 48 6.18 -3.13 0.58
N ILE A 49 6.28 -4.38 0.15
CA ILE A 49 7.01 -5.39 0.92
C ILE A 49 8.52 -5.08 0.91
N ASP A 50 9.06 -4.75 -0.27
CA ASP A 50 10.47 -4.41 -0.41
C ASP A 50 10.79 -3.05 0.23
N LEU A 51 9.91 -2.05 0.07
CA LEU A 51 10.07 -0.76 0.75
C LEU A 51 10.00 -0.90 2.28
N GLY A 52 9.06 -1.70 2.81
CA GLY A 52 8.99 -1.99 4.24
C GLY A 52 10.27 -2.63 4.76
N ASN A 53 10.82 -3.61 4.03
CA ASN A 53 12.11 -4.23 4.37
C ASN A 53 13.25 -3.19 4.35
N ALA A 54 13.30 -2.30 3.35
CA ALA A 54 14.31 -1.24 3.29
C ALA A 54 14.19 -0.25 4.47
N ILE A 55 12.96 0.11 4.86
CA ILE A 55 12.71 0.94 6.05
C ILE A 55 13.21 0.24 7.32
N CYS A 56 12.92 -1.06 7.50
CA CYS A 56 13.39 -1.81 8.66
C CYS A 56 14.91 -1.95 8.70
N GLU A 57 15.55 -2.18 7.56
CA GLU A 57 17.01 -2.22 7.45
C GLU A 57 17.64 -0.87 7.83
N HIS A 58 17.08 0.23 7.32
CA HIS A 58 17.56 1.58 7.61
C HIS A 58 17.42 1.95 9.09
N THR A 59 16.26 1.61 9.70
CA THR A 59 15.96 1.94 11.11
C THR A 59 16.57 0.96 12.11
N GLY A 60 17.04 -0.21 11.66
CA GLY A 60 17.49 -1.30 12.51
C GLY A 60 16.35 -2.05 13.23
N MET A 61 15.11 -1.90 12.78
CA MET A 61 13.96 -2.65 13.27
C MET A 61 13.85 -4.03 12.61
N THR A 62 13.03 -4.91 13.17
CA THR A 62 12.62 -6.16 12.51
C THR A 62 11.25 -5.96 11.89
N CYS A 63 11.09 -6.21 10.59
CA CYS A 63 9.78 -6.18 9.95
C CYS A 63 8.98 -7.45 10.25
N GLU A 64 7.69 -7.27 10.55
CA GLU A 64 6.67 -8.32 10.59
C GLU A 64 5.48 -7.87 9.74
N PHE A 65 5.23 -8.54 8.61
CA PHE A 65 4.09 -8.22 7.75
C PHE A 65 2.85 -8.97 8.26
N VAL A 66 1.77 -8.20 8.49
CA VAL A 66 0.48 -8.71 8.97
C VAL A 66 -0.55 -8.52 7.87
N GLN A 67 -1.01 -9.64 7.29
CA GLN A 67 -2.03 -9.57 6.25
C GLN A 67 -3.39 -9.23 6.85
N SER A 68 -4.09 -8.29 6.23
CA SER A 68 -5.43 -7.82 6.62
C SER A 68 -6.26 -7.59 5.36
N GLU A 69 -7.52 -7.97 5.38
CA GLU A 69 -8.45 -7.52 4.35
C GLU A 69 -8.50 -5.99 4.29
N TRP A 70 -8.79 -5.43 3.11
CA TRP A 70 -8.83 -3.98 2.89
C TRP A 70 -9.85 -3.27 3.78
N ASP A 71 -11.10 -3.76 3.84
CA ASP A 71 -12.18 -3.09 4.56
C ASP A 71 -11.86 -2.81 6.05
N PRO A 72 -11.33 -3.76 6.84
CA PRO A 72 -10.98 -3.52 8.24
C PRO A 72 -9.56 -2.95 8.43
N ILE A 73 -8.81 -2.57 7.39
CA ILE A 73 -7.38 -2.25 7.53
C ILE A 73 -7.14 -1.04 8.45
N ILE A 74 -7.89 0.06 8.30
CA ILE A 74 -7.79 1.22 9.21
C ILE A 74 -8.32 0.88 10.62
N PRO A 75 -9.50 0.27 10.80
CA PRO A 75 -9.95 -0.21 12.11
C PRO A 75 -8.93 -1.11 12.83
N ASN A 76 -8.27 -2.01 12.13
CA ASN A 76 -7.26 -2.91 12.69
C ASN A 76 -5.98 -2.16 13.12
N LEU A 77 -5.55 -1.12 12.38
CA LEU A 77 -4.48 -0.23 12.80
C LEU A 77 -4.83 0.48 14.11
N VAL A 78 -6.01 1.09 14.17
CA VAL A 78 -6.50 1.80 15.37
C VAL A 78 -6.62 0.86 16.57
N ALA A 79 -6.99 -0.41 16.35
CA ALA A 79 -7.04 -1.44 17.38
C ALA A 79 -5.65 -1.95 17.84
N GLY A 80 -4.57 -1.55 17.16
CA GLY A 80 -3.20 -1.92 17.50
C GLY A 80 -2.77 -3.32 17.01
N ASN A 81 -3.45 -3.86 16.00
CA ASN A 81 -3.08 -5.15 15.40
C ASN A 81 -1.75 -5.08 14.66
N TYR A 82 -1.38 -3.91 14.16
CA TYR A 82 -0.09 -3.56 13.57
C TYR A 82 0.21 -2.06 13.83
N ASP A 83 1.34 -1.57 13.37
CA ASP A 83 1.86 -0.24 13.73
C ASP A 83 1.82 0.74 12.57
N VAL A 84 1.90 0.25 11.34
CA VAL A 84 1.79 1.03 10.11
C VAL A 84 1.03 0.23 9.05
N ILE A 85 0.24 0.91 8.20
CA ILE A 85 -0.37 0.34 7.00
C ILE A 85 0.53 0.67 5.81
N MET A 86 0.89 -0.34 5.02
CA MET A 86 1.48 -0.18 3.68
C MET A 86 0.67 -1.09 2.74
N ALA A 87 -0.28 -0.49 2.01
CA ALA A 87 -1.28 -1.22 1.23
C ALA A 87 -1.84 -0.39 0.04
N GLY A 88 -0.97 0.33 -0.68
CA GLY A 88 -1.38 1.21 -1.79
C GLY A 88 -2.33 2.33 -1.35
N MET A 89 -2.26 2.74 -0.08
CA MET A 89 -3.26 3.63 0.50
C MET A 89 -2.98 5.10 0.17
N SER A 90 -3.83 5.69 -0.67
CA SER A 90 -3.78 7.11 -0.98
C SER A 90 -4.05 7.97 0.25
N ILE A 91 -3.26 9.03 0.40
CA ILE A 91 -3.47 10.06 1.42
C ILE A 91 -4.71 10.87 1.03
N THR A 92 -5.69 10.95 1.92
CA THR A 92 -6.91 11.77 1.74
C THR A 92 -7.28 12.50 3.02
N ASP A 93 -7.99 13.63 2.88
CA ASP A 93 -8.49 14.39 4.04
C ASP A 93 -9.41 13.55 4.93
N GLU A 94 -10.26 12.70 4.34
CA GLU A 94 -11.15 11.81 5.09
C GLU A 94 -10.36 10.81 5.96
N ARG A 95 -9.34 10.17 5.39
CA ARG A 95 -8.48 9.23 6.13
C ARG A 95 -7.66 9.94 7.20
N LEU A 96 -7.21 11.17 6.90
CA LEU A 96 -6.52 12.04 7.85
C LEU A 96 -7.38 12.45 9.06
N GLU A 97 -8.70 12.31 9.04
CA GLU A 97 -9.52 12.48 10.23
C GLU A 97 -9.27 11.37 11.27
N THR A 98 -8.98 10.15 10.81
CA THR A 98 -8.86 8.94 11.66
C THR A 98 -7.42 8.56 11.95
N ILE A 99 -6.52 8.63 10.96
CA ILE A 99 -5.10 8.24 11.06
C ILE A 99 -4.19 9.37 10.58
N ASN A 100 -2.90 9.26 10.87
CA ASN A 100 -1.87 10.08 10.23
C ASN A 100 -1.23 9.28 9.09
N PHE A 101 -0.53 9.98 8.21
CA PHE A 101 0.28 9.39 7.15
C PHE A 101 1.72 9.85 7.25
N THR A 102 2.64 9.01 6.82
CA THR A 102 3.99 9.43 6.48
C THR A 102 3.96 10.41 5.31
N GLN A 103 5.10 11.02 4.98
CA GLN A 103 5.26 11.56 3.64
C GLN A 103 4.92 10.48 2.61
N ASP A 104 4.43 10.88 1.43
CA ASP A 104 4.19 9.96 0.34
C ASP A 104 5.48 9.22 -0.06
N TYR A 105 5.40 7.95 -0.39
CA TYR A 105 6.50 7.17 -0.98
C TYR A 105 6.23 6.81 -2.45
N PHE A 106 5.08 7.20 -2.95
CA PHE A 106 4.73 7.16 -4.36
C PHE A 106 3.90 8.41 -4.68
N PRO A 107 4.16 9.09 -5.81
CA PRO A 107 3.41 10.29 -6.19
C PRO A 107 1.93 9.98 -6.45
N PRO A 108 1.06 11.00 -6.57
CA PRO A 108 -0.32 10.78 -7.00
C PRO A 108 -0.38 9.98 -8.30
N ASP A 109 -1.08 8.83 -8.25
CA ASP A 109 -1.30 7.94 -9.37
C ASP A 109 -2.71 8.16 -9.91
N PRO A 110 -2.90 8.43 -11.22
CA PRO A 110 -4.23 8.56 -11.77
C PRO A 110 -4.97 7.23 -11.72
N SER A 111 -6.25 7.26 -11.36
CA SER A 111 -7.13 6.12 -11.58
C SER A 111 -7.58 6.07 -13.04
N ASN A 112 -7.70 4.88 -13.58
CA ASN A 112 -8.08 4.64 -14.97
C ASN A 112 -9.22 3.64 -15.08
N TYR A 113 -9.86 3.64 -16.23
CA TYR A 113 -10.91 2.69 -16.57
C TYR A 113 -10.37 1.60 -17.48
N ILE A 114 -10.76 0.35 -17.22
CA ILE A 114 -10.58 -0.75 -18.17
C ILE A 114 -11.89 -1.40 -18.54
N ALA A 115 -11.98 -1.89 -19.77
CA ALA A 115 -13.11 -2.65 -20.30
C ALA A 115 -12.63 -3.71 -21.30
N ALA A 116 -13.55 -4.52 -21.80
CA ALA A 116 -13.28 -5.42 -22.91
C ALA A 116 -12.93 -4.60 -24.16
N THR A 117 -11.88 -5.00 -24.87
CA THR A 117 -11.39 -4.32 -26.07
C THR A 117 -12.51 -4.15 -27.10
N GLY A 118 -12.71 -2.93 -27.56
CA GLY A 118 -13.75 -2.59 -28.53
C GLY A 118 -15.16 -2.54 -27.96
N ALA A 119 -15.34 -2.47 -26.65
CA ALA A 119 -16.67 -2.34 -26.02
C ALA A 119 -17.41 -1.06 -26.42
N GLY A 120 -16.68 -0.01 -26.85
CA GLY A 120 -17.27 1.23 -27.35
C GLY A 120 -18.02 2.04 -26.29
N ILE A 121 -17.55 1.96 -25.04
CA ILE A 121 -18.18 2.63 -23.89
C ILE A 121 -17.82 4.13 -23.93
N ASP A 122 -18.83 5.00 -23.81
CA ASP A 122 -18.66 6.42 -23.54
C ASP A 122 -18.72 6.68 -22.04
N ILE A 123 -17.53 6.74 -21.40
CA ILE A 123 -17.42 6.94 -19.94
C ILE A 123 -17.64 8.40 -19.52
N GLU A 124 -17.65 9.36 -20.45
CA GLU A 124 -18.00 10.73 -20.13
C GLU A 124 -19.53 10.93 -20.01
N ASN A 125 -20.33 10.03 -20.62
CA ASN A 125 -21.79 10.02 -20.51
C ASN A 125 -22.30 8.58 -20.24
N PRO A 126 -21.87 7.93 -19.14
CA PRO A 126 -22.17 6.52 -18.90
C PRO A 126 -23.61 6.33 -18.48
N SER A 127 -24.29 5.33 -19.04
CA SER A 127 -25.66 4.97 -18.66
C SER A 127 -25.92 3.49 -18.82
N GLY A 128 -26.50 2.90 -17.78
CA GLY A 128 -26.86 1.48 -17.74
C GLY A 128 -25.67 0.54 -17.60
N LEU A 129 -24.47 1.05 -17.24
CA LEU A 129 -23.28 0.26 -17.02
C LEU A 129 -23.25 -0.35 -15.62
N ARG A 130 -22.53 -1.46 -15.50
CA ARG A 130 -22.08 -2.06 -14.24
C ARG A 130 -20.61 -1.69 -14.08
N ILE A 131 -20.30 -0.82 -13.12
CA ILE A 131 -18.95 -0.31 -12.87
C ILE A 131 -18.41 -1.00 -11.62
N GLY A 132 -17.39 -1.84 -11.79
CA GLY A 132 -16.71 -2.55 -10.72
C GLY A 132 -15.65 -1.69 -10.06
N VAL A 133 -15.63 -1.70 -8.74
CA VAL A 133 -14.63 -1.02 -7.90
C VAL A 133 -14.34 -1.88 -6.67
N GLN A 134 -13.14 -1.78 -6.11
CA GLN A 134 -12.93 -2.30 -4.77
C GLN A 134 -13.61 -1.38 -3.75
N GLY A 135 -14.33 -1.94 -2.78
CA GLY A 135 -15.06 -1.18 -1.76
C GLY A 135 -14.13 -0.33 -0.89
N ASN A 136 -14.67 0.74 -0.29
CA ASN A 136 -13.94 1.63 0.63
C ASN A 136 -12.64 2.24 0.05
N THR A 137 -12.55 2.34 -1.28
CA THR A 137 -11.47 3.02 -2.00
C THR A 137 -11.89 4.42 -2.44
N ILE A 138 -10.92 5.24 -2.84
CA ILE A 138 -11.17 6.56 -3.44
C ILE A 138 -11.91 6.40 -4.77
N GLN A 139 -11.65 5.33 -5.51
CA GLN A 139 -12.33 5.01 -6.77
C GLN A 139 -13.80 4.63 -6.54
N ALA A 140 -14.09 3.89 -5.46
CA ALA A 140 -15.47 3.58 -5.09
C ALA A 140 -16.26 4.84 -4.74
N ALA A 141 -15.68 5.73 -3.93
CA ALA A 141 -16.31 7.01 -3.59
C ALA A 141 -16.55 7.88 -4.83
N TYR A 142 -15.56 7.98 -5.72
CA TYR A 142 -15.69 8.70 -6.98
C TYR A 142 -16.77 8.10 -7.89
N ALA A 143 -16.82 6.78 -8.02
CA ALA A 143 -17.82 6.11 -8.88
C ALA A 143 -19.25 6.30 -8.32
N GLU A 144 -19.44 6.20 -7.01
CA GLU A 144 -20.73 6.46 -6.36
C GLU A 144 -21.18 7.91 -6.56
N GLU A 145 -20.28 8.88 -6.41
CA GLU A 145 -20.61 10.30 -6.56
C GLU A 145 -20.97 10.67 -8.00
N ASN A 146 -20.22 10.14 -8.98
CA ASN A 146 -20.29 10.61 -10.35
C ASN A 146 -21.17 9.75 -11.26
N PHE A 147 -21.37 8.45 -10.94
CA PHE A 147 -21.98 7.51 -11.86
C PHE A 147 -23.22 6.78 -11.31
N ALA A 148 -23.44 6.72 -10.01
CA ALA A 148 -24.50 5.90 -9.41
C ALA A 148 -25.93 6.32 -9.82
N ALA A 149 -26.13 7.55 -10.32
CA ALA A 149 -27.45 8.03 -10.73
C ALA A 149 -28.04 7.23 -11.91
N ASP A 150 -27.19 6.85 -12.87
CA ASP A 150 -27.61 6.20 -14.12
C ASP A 150 -26.93 4.85 -14.37
N ASN A 151 -26.11 4.38 -13.41
CA ASN A 151 -25.33 3.15 -13.52
C ASN A 151 -25.42 2.33 -12.23
N THR A 152 -24.95 1.08 -12.28
CA THR A 152 -24.83 0.22 -11.11
C THR A 152 -23.36 0.16 -10.67
N ILE A 153 -23.04 0.64 -9.47
CA ILE A 153 -21.73 0.48 -8.89
C ILE A 153 -21.68 -0.89 -8.18
N VAL A 154 -20.72 -1.73 -8.59
CA VAL A 154 -20.53 -3.08 -8.04
C VAL A 154 -19.26 -3.07 -7.19
N SER A 155 -19.45 -3.17 -5.87
CA SER A 155 -18.36 -3.16 -4.92
C SER A 155 -17.84 -4.58 -4.68
N PHE A 156 -16.52 -4.77 -4.74
CA PHE A 156 -15.81 -6.02 -4.50
C PHE A 156 -14.94 -5.90 -3.25
N ALA A 157 -14.67 -7.04 -2.61
CA ALA A 157 -13.79 -7.07 -1.45
C ALA A 157 -12.32 -6.88 -1.84
N THR A 158 -11.91 -7.36 -3.04
CA THR A 158 -10.54 -7.22 -3.56
C THR A 158 -10.53 -6.72 -5.00
N PHE A 159 -9.42 -6.11 -5.40
CA PHE A 159 -9.16 -5.73 -6.78
C PHE A 159 -9.26 -6.92 -7.73
N ASP A 160 -8.64 -8.04 -7.40
CA ASP A 160 -8.63 -9.26 -8.23
C ASP A 160 -10.05 -9.78 -8.53
N GLN A 161 -10.99 -9.66 -7.57
CA GLN A 161 -12.38 -10.03 -7.80
C GLN A 161 -13.03 -9.14 -8.86
N SER A 162 -12.76 -7.83 -8.85
CA SER A 162 -13.30 -6.90 -9.85
C SER A 162 -12.80 -7.24 -11.26
N ILE A 163 -11.51 -7.60 -11.39
CA ILE A 163 -10.90 -8.03 -12.65
C ILE A 163 -11.49 -9.35 -13.15
N ALA A 164 -11.67 -10.33 -12.24
CA ALA A 164 -12.29 -11.61 -12.59
C ALA A 164 -13.73 -11.43 -13.08
N ASP A 165 -14.51 -10.56 -12.45
CA ASP A 165 -15.89 -10.26 -12.85
C ASP A 165 -15.96 -9.45 -14.15
N LEU A 166 -14.99 -8.57 -14.43
CA LEU A 166 -14.87 -7.93 -15.74
C LEU A 166 -14.60 -8.96 -16.84
N ALA A 167 -13.63 -9.86 -16.62
CA ALA A 167 -13.32 -10.92 -17.58
C ALA A 167 -14.48 -11.90 -17.81
N ALA A 168 -15.32 -12.12 -16.79
CA ALA A 168 -16.53 -12.94 -16.88
C ALA A 168 -17.74 -12.21 -17.50
N GLY A 169 -17.64 -10.89 -17.73
CA GLY A 169 -18.73 -10.05 -18.23
C GLY A 169 -19.82 -9.76 -17.19
N ASN A 170 -19.50 -9.89 -15.91
CA ASN A 170 -20.42 -9.56 -14.81
C ASN A 170 -20.43 -8.05 -14.51
N VAL A 171 -19.35 -7.33 -14.82
CA VAL A 171 -19.26 -5.87 -14.89
C VAL A 171 -18.79 -5.45 -16.27
N ASP A 172 -19.05 -4.22 -16.65
CA ASP A 172 -18.75 -3.67 -17.97
C ASP A 172 -17.45 -2.86 -17.96
N VAL A 173 -17.13 -2.26 -16.81
CA VAL A 173 -15.97 -1.40 -16.57
C VAL A 173 -15.42 -1.70 -15.18
N VAL A 174 -14.10 -1.60 -15.02
CA VAL A 174 -13.45 -1.51 -13.69
C VAL A 174 -12.70 -0.19 -13.62
N LEU A 175 -12.78 0.48 -12.46
CA LEU A 175 -12.03 1.70 -12.12
C LEU A 175 -11.10 1.38 -10.96
N ALA A 176 -9.79 1.58 -11.16
CA ALA A 176 -8.74 1.37 -10.16
C ALA A 176 -7.52 2.25 -10.47
N ASP A 177 -6.46 2.18 -9.66
CA ASP A 177 -5.21 2.87 -9.91
C ASP A 177 -4.57 2.39 -11.21
N GLY A 178 -4.10 3.33 -12.04
CA GLY A 178 -3.52 3.04 -13.34
C GLY A 178 -2.35 2.08 -13.27
N SER A 179 -1.47 2.27 -12.30
CA SER A 179 -0.32 1.41 -12.04
C SER A 179 -0.67 -0.06 -11.75
N SER A 180 -1.87 -0.32 -11.19
CA SER A 180 -2.37 -1.68 -10.97
C SER A 180 -3.09 -2.24 -12.19
N LEU A 181 -3.67 -1.39 -13.02
CA LEU A 181 -4.38 -1.80 -14.24
C LEU A 181 -3.43 -2.10 -15.42
N ASP A 182 -2.29 -1.40 -15.52
CA ASP A 182 -1.30 -1.59 -16.59
C ASP A 182 -0.92 -3.07 -16.78
N PRO A 183 -0.44 -3.79 -15.74
CA PRO A 183 -0.09 -5.20 -15.90
C PRO A 183 -1.29 -6.11 -16.22
N VAL A 184 -2.51 -5.74 -15.79
CA VAL A 184 -3.73 -6.47 -16.12
C VAL A 184 -4.03 -6.37 -17.62
N VAL A 185 -3.94 -5.17 -18.18
CA VAL A 185 -4.17 -4.93 -19.61
C VAL A 185 -3.10 -5.61 -20.46
N GLU A 186 -1.82 -5.45 -20.09
CA GLU A 186 -0.69 -6.08 -20.79
C GLU A 186 -0.83 -7.62 -20.82
N ASN A 187 -1.15 -8.22 -19.68
CA ASN A 187 -1.30 -9.68 -19.56
C ASN A 187 -2.62 -10.21 -20.13
N SER A 188 -3.56 -9.35 -20.49
CA SER A 188 -4.85 -9.76 -21.06
C SER A 188 -4.74 -10.34 -22.48
N GLY A 189 -3.58 -10.24 -23.14
CA GLY A 189 -3.39 -10.65 -24.52
C GLY A 189 -4.25 -9.85 -25.52
N GLY A 190 -4.61 -8.62 -25.18
CA GLY A 190 -5.44 -7.73 -25.99
C GLY A 190 -6.94 -7.90 -25.77
N ALA A 191 -7.34 -8.66 -24.75
CA ALA A 191 -8.77 -8.81 -24.39
C ALA A 191 -9.34 -7.60 -23.64
N LEU A 192 -8.47 -6.86 -22.93
CA LEU A 192 -8.83 -5.67 -22.19
C LEU A 192 -8.07 -4.46 -22.72
N GLU A 193 -8.67 -3.27 -22.59
CA GLU A 193 -8.05 -1.99 -22.93
C GLU A 193 -8.32 -0.95 -21.85
N MET A 194 -7.34 -0.06 -21.62
CA MET A 194 -7.59 1.19 -20.92
C MET A 194 -8.31 2.15 -21.86
N PHE A 195 -9.20 2.94 -21.30
CA PHE A 195 -9.97 3.92 -22.07
C PHE A 195 -10.44 5.08 -21.20
N GLY A 196 -10.95 6.13 -21.84
CA GLY A 196 -11.46 7.32 -21.13
C GLY A 196 -10.33 8.22 -20.59
N PRO A 197 -10.69 9.28 -19.87
CA PRO A 197 -9.73 10.20 -19.27
C PRO A 197 -9.15 9.63 -17.96
N ASP A 198 -7.96 10.09 -17.62
CA ASP A 198 -7.39 9.91 -16.29
C ASP A 198 -8.26 10.56 -15.19
N VAL A 199 -8.42 9.89 -14.08
CA VAL A 199 -9.17 10.38 -12.92
C VAL A 199 -8.20 10.66 -11.78
N MET A 200 -7.90 11.94 -11.55
CA MET A 200 -7.03 12.36 -10.45
C MET A 200 -7.84 12.49 -9.16
N VAL A 201 -7.80 11.46 -8.31
CA VAL A 201 -8.45 11.41 -7.00
C VAL A 201 -7.44 11.02 -5.91
N GLY A 202 -7.55 11.65 -4.75
CA GLY A 202 -6.59 11.44 -3.65
C GLY A 202 -5.27 12.17 -3.84
N GLY A 203 -4.36 11.94 -2.90
CA GLY A 203 -2.97 12.43 -2.92
C GLY A 203 -2.00 11.31 -3.34
N GLY A 204 -0.73 11.44 -2.95
CA GLY A 204 0.25 10.36 -3.07
C GLY A 204 -0.07 9.20 -2.14
N VAL A 205 0.67 8.09 -2.28
CA VAL A 205 0.55 6.92 -1.41
C VAL A 205 1.54 7.04 -0.25
N GLY A 206 1.06 6.80 0.97
CA GLY A 206 1.87 6.92 2.19
C GLY A 206 1.53 5.85 3.23
N GLY A 207 2.44 5.66 4.19
CA GLY A 207 2.24 4.74 5.31
C GLY A 207 1.25 5.32 6.33
N GLY A 208 0.14 4.60 6.60
CA GLY A 208 -0.85 5.02 7.59
C GLY A 208 -0.42 4.63 9.01
N VAL A 209 -0.43 5.57 9.95
CA VAL A 209 -0.10 5.34 11.38
C VAL A 209 -1.18 5.89 12.29
N ARG A 210 -1.29 5.38 13.53
CA ARG A 210 -2.23 5.93 14.52
C ARG A 210 -1.91 7.39 14.82
N LYS A 211 -2.95 8.16 15.18
CA LYS A 211 -2.81 9.60 15.50
C LYS A 211 -1.82 9.89 16.64
N GLU A 212 -1.76 9.01 17.62
CA GLU A 212 -0.90 9.10 18.79
C GLU A 212 0.54 8.68 18.56
N ASP A 213 0.84 7.92 17.51
CA ASP A 213 2.17 7.33 17.24
C ASP A 213 3.11 8.32 16.55
N THR A 214 3.22 9.51 17.10
CA THR A 214 3.99 10.60 16.51
C THR A 214 5.50 10.34 16.44
N GLU A 215 6.05 9.57 17.38
CA GLU A 215 7.46 9.18 17.39
C GLU A 215 7.76 8.16 16.27
N LEU A 216 6.86 7.18 16.09
CA LEU A 216 6.97 6.22 14.99
C LEU A 216 6.86 6.94 13.64
N LEU A 217 5.87 7.85 13.50
CA LEU A 217 5.71 8.66 12.29
C LEU A 217 7.00 9.41 11.93
N ALA A 218 7.61 10.08 12.91
CA ALA A 218 8.87 10.81 12.68
C ALA A 218 10.02 9.88 12.27
N THR A 219 10.10 8.68 12.86
CA THR A 219 11.11 7.66 12.51
C THR A 219 10.93 7.17 11.07
N LEU A 220 9.68 6.88 10.67
CA LEU A 220 9.36 6.43 9.30
C LEU A 220 9.64 7.54 8.28
N ASP A 221 9.29 8.79 8.59
CA ASP A 221 9.56 9.94 7.71
C ASP A 221 11.07 10.21 7.55
N GLU A 222 11.86 10.05 8.61
CA GLU A 222 13.32 10.15 8.51
C GLU A 222 13.90 9.06 7.61
N ALA A 223 13.44 7.80 7.78
CA ALA A 223 13.83 6.68 6.95
C ALA A 223 13.47 6.91 5.48
N LEU A 224 12.21 7.29 5.19
CA LEU A 224 11.76 7.58 3.84
C LEU A 224 12.54 8.73 3.20
N THR A 225 12.86 9.79 3.96
CA THR A 225 13.68 10.89 3.47
C THR A 225 15.07 10.41 3.05
N ALA A 226 15.71 9.54 3.83
CA ALA A 226 17.01 8.97 3.50
C ALA A 226 16.94 8.04 2.28
N LEU A 227 15.94 7.14 2.22
CA LEU A 227 15.76 6.18 1.13
C LEU A 227 15.35 6.83 -0.20
N LYS A 228 14.66 7.99 -0.14
CA LYS A 228 14.41 8.82 -1.34
C LYS A 228 15.72 9.47 -1.81
N ALA A 229 16.48 10.05 -0.87
CA ALA A 229 17.70 10.78 -1.21
C ALA A 229 18.83 9.88 -1.75
N ASP A 230 18.91 8.61 -1.33
CA ASP A 230 19.90 7.67 -1.82
C ASP A 230 19.47 6.89 -3.08
N GLY A 231 18.22 7.12 -3.54
CA GLY A 231 17.65 6.52 -4.75
C GLY A 231 17.02 5.14 -4.55
N THR A 232 16.96 4.63 -3.33
CA THR A 232 16.36 3.31 -3.04
C THR A 232 14.89 3.28 -3.42
N VAL A 233 14.12 4.33 -3.08
CA VAL A 233 12.69 4.40 -3.41
C VAL A 233 12.47 4.42 -4.93
N ASP A 234 13.23 5.25 -5.67
CA ASP A 234 13.14 5.31 -7.13
C ASP A 234 13.52 3.98 -7.80
N ALA A 235 14.53 3.28 -7.26
CA ALA A 235 14.94 1.97 -7.77
C ALA A 235 13.83 0.92 -7.57
N LEU A 236 13.18 0.88 -6.42
CA LEU A 236 12.06 -0.02 -6.16
C LEU A 236 10.84 0.33 -7.03
N ILE A 237 10.55 1.62 -7.23
CA ILE A 237 9.49 2.05 -8.14
C ILE A 237 9.79 1.56 -9.56
N ALA A 238 11.00 1.78 -10.07
CA ALA A 238 11.38 1.32 -11.39
C ALA A 238 11.32 -0.21 -11.55
N GLU A 239 11.61 -0.96 -10.49
CA GLU A 239 11.54 -2.43 -10.50
C GLU A 239 10.09 -2.94 -10.60
N TRP A 240 9.18 -2.36 -9.80
CA TRP A 240 7.82 -2.86 -9.67
C TRP A 240 6.81 -2.24 -10.64
N PHE A 241 7.10 -1.05 -11.18
CA PHE A 241 6.19 -0.27 -12.04
C PHE A 241 6.81 0.02 -13.42
N ASP A 242 7.34 -1.02 -14.06
CA ASP A 242 7.83 -1.03 -15.45
C ASP A 242 8.77 0.14 -15.82
N GLY A 243 9.72 0.43 -14.93
CA GLY A 243 10.71 1.51 -15.15
C GLY A 243 10.18 2.92 -14.91
N ALA A 244 9.06 3.06 -14.19
CA ALA A 244 8.54 4.37 -13.78
C ALA A 244 9.56 5.19 -12.97
N GLY A 245 9.48 6.50 -13.05
CA GLY A 245 10.39 7.42 -12.36
C GLY A 245 11.65 7.79 -13.17
N PRO A 246 12.71 8.34 -12.54
CA PRO A 246 12.76 8.64 -11.11
C PRO A 246 11.80 9.78 -10.70
N PHE A 247 11.34 9.77 -9.46
CA PHE A 247 10.44 10.80 -8.91
C PHE A 247 11.09 11.64 -7.81
N TYR A 248 12.11 11.12 -7.16
CA TYR A 248 12.72 11.71 -5.96
C TYR A 248 14.20 12.06 -6.15
N THR A 249 14.89 11.45 -7.11
CA THR A 249 16.28 11.77 -7.47
C THR A 249 16.35 12.42 -8.85
N GLU A 250 17.34 13.34 -9.06
CA GLU A 250 17.62 14.00 -10.35
C GLU A 250 18.43 13.09 -11.31
#